data_e96b04e67a0187c552d46540b6eabb64
#
_entry.id   e96b04e67a0187c552d46540b6eabb64
#
_cell.length_a   1.000
_cell.length_b   1.000
_cell.length_c   1.000
_cell.angle_alpha   90.00
_cell.angle_beta   90.00
_cell.angle_gamma   90.00
#
_symmetry.space_group_name_H-M   'P 1'
#
loop_
_entity.id
_entity.type
_entity.pdbx_description
1 polymer ?
#
loop_
_entity_poly.entity_id
_entity_poly.type
_entity_poly.pdbx_seq_one_letter_code
_entity_poly.pdbx_strand_id
1 'polypeptide(L)'
;WLHHIIVLVLEPIITATAYPYSCGSFPKRGAHYGKRQIERWLLHDPKGTRCFAKMDIRHFYDSIRLKILMRELAIRIKDDWFLYIIGLCLQGFNKGIPLGFYISQWLANYLLEPLDRLITEVLGLPKLQRYMDDIVIFASSKKVLQRAIVEIRKMLGQRFRLKLKHNYQVCKFYYEKGKRKIGRALDFMGFIFYRTKTLIRKNIMLSATRLAKKMERSKEANRGYFHRHIEAMLSYMGWFTCTDTYDCYQSRIKPYIHVGRLKKIISKIKRRQNHEGMDQGKMLRGAAGAAACG
;
A
#
# COMPACT_ATOMS: atom_id res chain seq x y z
N TRP A 1 9.38 16.23 -12.21
CA TRP A 1 10.26 16.95 -11.27
C TRP A 1 9.44 17.76 -10.26
N LEU A 2 8.51 18.64 -10.67
CA LEU A 2 7.75 19.53 -9.79
C LEU A 2 7.04 18.76 -8.64
N HIS A 3 6.36 17.68 -8.92
CA HIS A 3 5.70 16.86 -7.89
C HIS A 3 6.67 16.31 -6.83
N HIS A 4 7.91 15.99 -7.21
CA HIS A 4 8.92 15.54 -6.26
C HIS A 4 9.39 16.67 -5.35
N ILE A 5 9.60 17.87 -5.90
CA ILE A 5 9.98 19.07 -5.12
C ILE A 5 8.88 19.39 -4.10
N ILE A 6 7.62 19.42 -4.53
CA ILE A 6 6.49 19.66 -3.63
C ILE A 6 6.44 18.61 -2.51
N VAL A 7 6.65 17.33 -2.85
CA VAL A 7 6.63 16.24 -1.84
C VAL A 7 7.78 16.37 -0.86
N LEU A 8 8.98 16.78 -1.27
CA LEU A 8 10.09 17.03 -0.34
C LEU A 8 9.74 18.05 0.74
N VAL A 9 8.94 19.09 0.41
CA VAL A 9 8.44 20.06 1.37
C VAL A 9 7.28 19.50 2.21
N LEU A 10 6.38 18.73 1.59
CA LEU A 10 5.20 18.18 2.29
C LEU A 10 5.55 17.00 3.20
N GLU A 11 6.54 16.19 2.87
CA GLU A 11 6.88 14.96 3.59
C GLU A 11 7.12 15.21 5.09
N PRO A 12 7.97 16.16 5.53
CA PRO A 12 8.17 16.41 6.96
C PRO A 12 6.88 16.90 7.64
N ILE A 13 6.08 17.73 6.97
CA ILE A 13 4.82 18.27 7.52
C ILE A 13 3.80 17.15 7.74
N ILE A 14 3.65 16.25 6.76
CA ILE A 14 2.67 15.18 6.79
C ILE A 14 3.13 14.06 7.74
N THR A 15 4.41 13.69 7.71
CA THR A 15 4.92 12.57 8.51
C THR A 15 5.01 12.87 9.98
N ALA A 16 5.21 14.14 10.38
CA ALA A 16 5.26 14.58 11.78
C ALA A 16 3.98 14.22 12.57
N THR A 17 2.84 14.19 11.90
CA THR A 17 1.54 14.00 12.53
C THR A 17 0.77 12.79 12.03
N ALA A 18 1.29 12.11 11.00
CA ALA A 18 0.66 10.92 10.44
C ALA A 18 0.58 9.78 11.46
N TYR A 19 -0.61 9.18 11.56
CA TYR A 19 -0.83 8.04 12.43
C TYR A 19 0.17 6.90 12.09
N PRO A 20 0.84 6.30 13.10
CA PRO A 20 1.93 5.34 12.87
C PRO A 20 1.54 4.14 11.99
N TYR A 21 0.29 3.69 12.08
CA TYR A 21 -0.22 2.54 11.34
C TYR A 21 -1.07 2.93 10.12
N SER A 22 -0.95 4.17 9.68
CA SER A 22 -1.35 4.59 8.33
C SER A 22 -0.26 4.17 7.34
N CYS A 23 -0.60 3.24 6.47
CA CYS A 23 0.31 2.62 5.52
C CYS A 23 -0.04 3.00 4.08
N GLY A 24 0.91 2.75 3.20
CA GLY A 24 0.81 3.10 1.78
C GLY A 24 1.34 4.50 1.52
N SER A 25 2.26 4.58 0.56
CA SER A 25 2.93 5.81 0.10
C SER A 25 3.81 6.54 1.13
N PHE A 26 3.88 6.09 2.36
CA PHE A 26 4.88 6.56 3.32
C PHE A 26 6.16 5.72 3.24
N PRO A 27 7.35 6.34 3.36
CA PRO A 27 8.61 5.62 3.43
C PRO A 27 8.59 4.57 4.54
N LYS A 28 9.04 3.35 4.22
CA LYS A 28 9.13 2.22 5.16
C LYS A 28 7.79 1.73 5.76
N ARG A 29 6.63 2.33 5.41
CA ARG A 29 5.30 1.96 5.90
C ARG A 29 4.44 1.29 4.80
N GLY A 30 5.00 0.28 4.13
CA GLY A 30 4.28 -0.52 3.13
C GLY A 30 3.44 -1.65 3.75
N ALA A 31 2.86 -2.51 2.90
CA ALA A 31 2.00 -3.64 3.29
C ALA A 31 2.67 -4.59 4.31
N HIS A 32 3.98 -4.82 4.19
CA HIS A 32 4.73 -5.67 5.15
C HIS A 32 4.84 -5.04 6.54
N TYR A 33 4.92 -3.71 6.63
CA TYR A 33 4.89 -3.01 7.91
C TYR A 33 3.54 -3.17 8.59
N GLY A 34 2.45 -2.91 7.87
CA GLY A 34 1.09 -3.10 8.38
C GLY A 34 0.80 -4.55 8.76
N LYS A 35 1.30 -5.51 7.96
CA LYS A 35 1.22 -6.95 8.28
C LYS A 35 1.79 -7.26 9.66
N ARG A 36 3.04 -6.88 9.92
CA ARG A 36 3.70 -7.13 11.23
C ARG A 36 2.94 -6.54 12.40
N GLN A 37 2.33 -5.36 12.20
CA GLN A 37 1.55 -4.72 13.24
C GLN A 37 0.25 -5.45 13.54
N ILE A 38 -0.48 -5.89 12.50
CA ILE A 38 -1.70 -6.70 12.67
C ILE A 38 -1.38 -8.01 13.38
N GLU A 39 -0.32 -8.71 12.98
CA GLU A 39 0.13 -9.95 13.62
C GLU A 39 0.44 -9.76 15.10
N ARG A 40 1.12 -8.66 15.45
CA ARG A 40 1.42 -8.31 16.84
C ARG A 40 0.12 -8.13 17.62
N TRP A 41 -0.86 -7.39 17.12
CA TRP A 41 -2.14 -7.21 17.83
C TRP A 41 -2.91 -8.52 17.97
N LEU A 42 -2.94 -9.36 16.93
CA LEU A 42 -3.62 -10.65 16.97
C LEU A 42 -3.00 -11.60 17.99
N LEU A 43 -1.68 -11.58 18.14
CA LEU A 43 -0.95 -12.44 19.05
C LEU A 43 -1.07 -11.95 20.51
N HIS A 44 -0.82 -10.66 20.76
CA HIS A 44 -0.67 -10.12 22.12
C HIS A 44 -1.98 -9.64 22.75
N ASP A 45 -3.01 -9.34 21.95
CA ASP A 45 -4.31 -8.93 22.48
C ASP A 45 -5.49 -9.65 21.83
N PRO A 46 -5.70 -10.93 22.15
CA PRO A 46 -6.83 -11.70 21.64
C PRO A 46 -8.19 -11.14 22.03
N LYS A 47 -8.31 -10.49 23.20
CA LYS A 47 -9.56 -9.88 23.68
C LYS A 47 -9.92 -8.64 22.86
N GLY A 48 -8.99 -7.72 22.68
CA GLY A 48 -9.17 -6.50 21.89
C GLY A 48 -9.27 -6.73 20.39
N THR A 49 -8.93 -7.92 19.89
CA THR A 49 -9.03 -8.31 18.48
C THR A 49 -10.09 -9.38 18.22
N ARG A 50 -11.12 -9.50 19.09
CA ARG A 50 -12.23 -10.49 18.91
C ARG A 50 -13.09 -10.21 17.69
N CYS A 51 -13.19 -8.95 17.31
CA CYS A 51 -13.97 -8.51 16.17
C CYS A 51 -13.15 -7.52 15.35
N PHE A 52 -13.46 -7.43 14.07
CA PHE A 52 -12.90 -6.40 13.20
C PHE A 52 -13.99 -5.79 12.32
N ALA A 53 -13.80 -4.53 11.95
CA ALA A 53 -14.49 -3.88 10.86
C ALA A 53 -13.50 -3.64 9.73
N LYS A 54 -13.86 -4.06 8.51
CA LYS A 54 -13.13 -3.72 7.28
C LYS A 54 -14.01 -2.83 6.43
N MET A 55 -13.48 -1.69 6.04
CA MET A 55 -14.17 -0.64 5.31
C MET A 55 -13.27 -0.12 4.18
N ASP A 56 -13.91 0.45 3.17
CA ASP A 56 -13.23 1.04 2.02
C ASP A 56 -14.00 2.32 1.63
N ILE A 57 -13.31 3.37 1.23
CA ILE A 57 -13.92 4.62 0.78
C ILE A 57 -14.27 4.48 -0.70
N ARG A 58 -15.51 4.83 -1.04
CA ARG A 58 -16.01 4.71 -2.41
C ARG A 58 -15.33 5.70 -3.34
N HIS A 59 -14.73 5.22 -4.43
CA HIS A 59 -14.07 6.05 -5.46
C HIS A 59 -13.18 7.14 -4.85
N PHE A 60 -12.28 6.76 -3.93
CA PHE A 60 -11.60 7.67 -3.03
C PHE A 60 -10.95 8.84 -3.77
N TYR A 61 -10.01 8.58 -4.67
CA TYR A 61 -9.30 9.64 -5.40
C TYR A 61 -10.22 10.51 -6.25
N ASP A 62 -11.20 9.92 -6.94
CA ASP A 62 -12.18 10.63 -7.76
C ASP A 62 -13.17 11.47 -6.91
N SER A 63 -13.34 11.11 -5.65
CA SER A 63 -14.27 11.78 -4.72
C SER A 63 -13.64 12.90 -3.92
N ILE A 64 -12.31 13.04 -3.90
CA ILE A 64 -11.61 14.11 -3.19
C ILE A 64 -11.86 15.44 -3.90
N ARG A 65 -12.61 16.34 -3.27
CA ARG A 65 -12.86 17.68 -3.82
C ARG A 65 -11.67 18.58 -3.57
N LEU A 66 -11.08 19.16 -4.62
CA LEU A 66 -9.92 20.04 -4.53
C LEU A 66 -10.15 21.18 -3.50
N LYS A 67 -11.31 21.82 -3.53
CA LYS A 67 -11.63 22.90 -2.56
C LYS A 67 -11.56 22.43 -1.10
N ILE A 68 -11.99 21.21 -0.81
CA ILE A 68 -11.93 20.65 0.55
C ILE A 68 -10.48 20.32 0.90
N LEU A 69 -9.74 19.69 -0.01
CA LEU A 69 -8.32 19.36 0.18
C LEU A 69 -7.49 20.61 0.47
N MET A 70 -7.66 21.67 -0.34
CA MET A 70 -6.94 22.94 -0.14
C MET A 70 -7.28 23.59 1.20
N ARG A 71 -8.54 23.58 1.62
CA ARG A 71 -8.96 24.04 2.94
C ARG A 71 -8.26 23.27 4.07
N GLU A 72 -8.20 21.94 3.97
CA GLU A 72 -7.53 21.11 4.98
C GLU A 72 -6.00 21.37 5.00
N LEU A 73 -5.38 21.58 3.84
CA LEU A 73 -3.96 21.93 3.74
C LEU A 73 -3.66 23.29 4.38
N ALA A 74 -4.50 24.31 4.16
CA ALA A 74 -4.36 25.66 4.71
C ALA A 74 -4.43 25.69 6.25
N ILE A 75 -4.90 24.62 6.92
CA ILE A 75 -4.86 24.52 8.39
C ILE A 75 -3.40 24.54 8.87
N ARG A 76 -2.49 23.87 8.18
CA ARG A 76 -1.06 23.73 8.58
C ARG A 76 -0.09 24.51 7.71
N ILE A 77 -0.38 24.65 6.44
CA ILE A 77 0.46 25.36 5.48
C ILE A 77 -0.07 26.79 5.38
N LYS A 78 0.77 27.77 5.78
CA LYS A 78 0.41 29.20 5.79
C LYS A 78 1.01 29.97 4.63
N ASP A 79 1.80 29.30 3.79
CA ASP A 79 2.39 29.86 2.58
C ASP A 79 1.36 29.76 1.42
N ASP A 80 0.78 30.89 1.05
CA ASP A 80 -0.24 30.99 0.02
C ASP A 80 0.32 30.65 -1.37
N TRP A 81 1.58 30.97 -1.64
CA TRP A 81 2.23 30.61 -2.90
C TRP A 81 2.42 29.13 -3.03
N PHE A 82 2.84 28.47 -1.96
CA PHE A 82 2.99 27.02 -1.97
C PHE A 82 1.64 26.32 -2.14
N LEU A 83 0.59 26.78 -1.48
CA LEU A 83 -0.77 26.29 -1.68
C LEU A 83 -1.24 26.53 -3.11
N TYR A 84 -0.98 27.69 -3.69
CA TYR A 84 -1.31 28.01 -5.08
C TYR A 84 -0.64 27.03 -6.07
N ILE A 85 0.66 26.74 -5.88
CA ILE A 85 1.39 25.79 -6.73
C ILE A 85 0.79 24.37 -6.60
N ILE A 86 0.45 23.93 -5.40
CA ILE A 86 -0.25 22.63 -5.20
C ILE A 86 -1.58 22.64 -5.95
N GLY A 87 -2.35 23.73 -5.85
CA GLY A 87 -3.61 23.89 -6.55
C GLY A 87 -3.45 23.77 -8.07
N LEU A 88 -2.47 24.48 -8.64
CA LEU A 88 -2.14 24.42 -10.07
C LEU A 88 -1.81 22.99 -10.54
N CYS A 89 -1.02 22.24 -9.76
CA CYS A 89 -0.67 20.85 -10.09
C CYS A 89 -1.88 19.91 -10.14
N LEU A 90 -2.95 20.26 -9.43
CA LEU A 90 -4.17 19.46 -9.32
C LEU A 90 -5.35 20.01 -10.13
N GLN A 91 -5.20 21.18 -10.75
CA GLN A 91 -6.21 21.75 -11.66
C GLN A 91 -6.29 20.99 -12.97
N GLY A 92 -7.42 21.11 -13.64
CA GLY A 92 -7.64 20.49 -14.96
C GLY A 92 -8.16 19.05 -14.91
N PHE A 93 -8.35 18.48 -13.75
CA PHE A 93 -9.00 17.18 -13.60
C PHE A 93 -10.49 17.36 -13.31
N ASN A 94 -11.32 16.80 -14.18
CA ASN A 94 -12.79 16.91 -14.07
C ASN A 94 -13.36 16.30 -12.79
N LYS A 95 -12.63 15.35 -12.17
CA LYS A 95 -13.06 14.66 -10.94
C LYS A 95 -11.85 14.35 -10.05
N GLY A 96 -11.95 14.74 -8.80
CA GLY A 96 -11.03 14.32 -7.75
C GLY A 96 -9.60 14.82 -7.92
N ILE A 97 -8.67 14.02 -7.45
CA ILE A 97 -7.23 14.18 -7.66
C ILE A 97 -6.69 13.02 -8.50
N PRO A 98 -5.73 13.27 -9.40
CA PRO A 98 -5.30 12.28 -10.37
C PRO A 98 -4.62 11.08 -9.72
N LEU A 99 -5.14 9.89 -10.02
CA LEU A 99 -4.48 8.65 -9.65
C LEU A 99 -3.17 8.51 -10.45
N GLY A 100 -2.08 8.17 -9.77
CA GLY A 100 -0.76 8.01 -10.39
C GLY A 100 0.16 9.24 -10.28
N PHE A 101 -0.33 10.39 -9.89
CA PHE A 101 0.53 11.50 -9.52
C PHE A 101 1.17 11.26 -8.15
N TYR A 102 2.48 11.47 -8.08
CA TYR A 102 3.24 11.22 -6.84
C TYR A 102 2.71 12.04 -5.66
N ILE A 103 2.36 13.31 -5.89
CA ILE A 103 1.78 14.20 -4.89
C ILE A 103 0.40 13.72 -4.39
N SER A 104 -0.44 13.12 -5.26
CA SER A 104 -1.81 12.74 -4.92
C SER A 104 -1.88 11.76 -3.75
N GLN A 105 -0.93 10.83 -3.68
CA GLN A 105 -0.89 9.83 -2.62
C GLN A 105 -0.57 10.45 -1.25
N TRP A 106 0.30 11.44 -1.22
CA TRP A 106 0.64 12.18 0.00
C TRP A 106 -0.53 13.01 0.49
N LEU A 107 -1.16 13.74 -0.41
CA LEU A 107 -2.32 14.58 -0.10
C LEU A 107 -3.54 13.76 0.33
N ALA A 108 -3.76 12.60 -0.28
CA ALA A 108 -4.81 11.66 0.11
C ALA A 108 -4.61 11.11 1.53
N ASN A 109 -3.37 10.78 1.90
CA ASN A 109 -3.05 10.37 3.27
C ASN A 109 -3.25 11.50 4.28
N TYR A 110 -2.81 12.72 3.94
CA TYR A 110 -3.00 13.90 4.77
C TYR A 110 -4.48 14.18 5.03
N LEU A 111 -5.31 14.11 3.99
CA LEU A 111 -6.75 14.34 4.09
C LEU A 111 -7.43 13.41 5.10
N LEU A 112 -6.97 12.16 5.22
CA LEU A 112 -7.56 11.17 6.13
C LEU A 112 -6.93 11.15 7.52
N GLU A 113 -5.90 11.93 7.81
CA GLU A 113 -5.31 11.99 9.15
C GLU A 113 -6.30 12.36 10.25
N PRO A 114 -7.19 13.37 10.07
CA PRO A 114 -8.22 13.65 11.08
C PRO A 114 -9.18 12.47 11.34
N LEU A 115 -9.41 11.61 10.34
CA LEU A 115 -10.18 10.38 10.51
C LEU A 115 -9.42 9.37 11.38
N ASP A 116 -8.11 9.22 11.16
CA ASP A 116 -7.27 8.35 11.99
C ASP A 116 -7.33 8.79 13.46
N ARG A 117 -7.25 10.10 13.74
CA ARG A 117 -7.37 10.68 15.09
C ARG A 117 -8.76 10.48 15.68
N LEU A 118 -9.83 10.70 14.92
CA LEU A 118 -11.18 10.40 15.39
C LEU A 118 -11.28 8.97 15.90
N ILE A 119 -10.77 8.00 15.11
CA ILE A 119 -10.88 6.58 15.45
C ILE A 119 -10.05 6.23 16.69
N THR A 120 -8.81 6.72 16.74
CA THR A 120 -7.86 6.31 17.78
C THR A 120 -7.98 7.09 19.08
N GLU A 121 -8.17 8.40 19.00
CA GLU A 121 -8.17 9.30 20.16
C GLU A 121 -9.58 9.54 20.70
N VAL A 122 -10.56 9.84 19.82
CA VAL A 122 -11.92 10.17 20.26
C VAL A 122 -12.77 8.93 20.51
N LEU A 123 -12.72 7.94 19.59
CA LEU A 123 -13.48 6.69 19.74
C LEU A 123 -12.76 5.64 20.59
N GLY A 124 -11.51 5.89 20.99
CA GLY A 124 -10.71 5.00 21.82
C GLY A 124 -10.42 3.64 21.18
N LEU A 125 -10.25 3.59 19.85
CA LEU A 125 -9.98 2.37 19.10
C LEU A 125 -8.53 2.38 18.52
N PRO A 126 -7.51 2.14 19.36
CA PRO A 126 -6.10 2.30 18.97
C PRO A 126 -5.60 1.24 17.98
N LYS A 127 -6.36 0.15 17.78
CA LYS A 127 -6.02 -0.89 16.80
C LYS A 127 -6.64 -0.59 15.44
N LEU A 128 -6.24 0.54 14.89
CA LEU A 128 -6.54 0.98 13.53
C LEU A 128 -5.38 0.62 12.61
N GLN A 129 -5.66 -0.02 11.50
CA GLN A 129 -4.72 -0.18 10.37
C GLN A 129 -5.37 0.41 9.13
N ARG A 130 -4.74 1.40 8.52
CA ARG A 130 -5.17 1.98 7.27
C ARG A 130 -4.14 1.76 6.18
N TYR A 131 -4.58 1.38 5.00
CA TYR A 131 -3.76 1.32 3.80
C TYR A 131 -4.43 2.15 2.71
N MET A 132 -4.05 3.41 2.60
CA MET A 132 -4.73 4.42 1.80
C MET A 132 -6.21 4.55 2.21
N ASP A 133 -7.14 4.14 1.36
CA ASP A 133 -8.59 4.15 1.55
C ASP A 133 -9.15 2.88 2.22
N ASP A 134 -8.37 1.80 2.25
CA ASP A 134 -8.72 0.56 2.96
C ASP A 134 -8.47 0.70 4.47
N ILE A 135 -9.51 0.52 5.29
CA ILE A 135 -9.49 0.75 6.73
C ILE A 135 -9.86 -0.55 7.46
N VAL A 136 -9.08 -0.95 8.43
CA VAL A 136 -9.39 -2.04 9.36
C VAL A 136 -9.28 -1.56 10.80
N ILE A 137 -10.30 -1.83 11.60
CA ILE A 137 -10.35 -1.51 13.02
C ILE A 137 -10.67 -2.78 13.78
N PHE A 138 -9.94 -3.05 14.86
CA PHE A 138 -10.22 -4.14 15.77
C PHE A 138 -10.88 -3.64 17.05
N ALA A 139 -11.77 -4.44 17.62
CA ALA A 139 -12.38 -4.21 18.92
C ALA A 139 -12.84 -5.51 19.58
N SER A 140 -13.18 -5.42 20.87
CA SER A 140 -13.70 -6.55 21.67
C SER A 140 -15.09 -7.02 21.24
N SER A 141 -15.91 -6.14 20.65
CA SER A 141 -17.29 -6.46 20.24
C SER A 141 -17.71 -5.80 18.93
N LYS A 142 -18.65 -6.44 18.24
CA LYS A 142 -19.27 -5.89 17.03
C LYS A 142 -20.03 -4.59 17.30
N LYS A 143 -20.69 -4.47 18.48
CA LYS A 143 -21.48 -3.29 18.86
C LYS A 143 -20.62 -2.03 18.91
N VAL A 144 -19.41 -2.13 19.46
CA VAL A 144 -18.43 -1.03 19.48
C VAL A 144 -18.06 -0.61 18.05
N LEU A 145 -17.75 -1.58 17.18
CA LEU A 145 -17.40 -1.30 15.78
C LEU A 145 -18.55 -0.67 14.99
N GLN A 146 -19.78 -1.12 15.23
CA GLN A 146 -20.97 -0.54 14.58
C GLN A 146 -21.18 0.93 14.96
N ARG A 147 -21.03 1.27 16.26
CA ARG A 147 -21.06 2.66 16.73
C ARG A 147 -19.96 3.51 16.09
N ALA A 148 -18.75 2.98 16.05
CA ALA A 148 -17.63 3.66 15.42
C ALA A 148 -17.87 3.94 13.92
N ILE A 149 -18.47 3.00 13.18
CA ILE A 149 -18.82 3.19 11.76
C ILE A 149 -19.80 4.33 11.55
N VAL A 150 -20.74 4.53 12.46
CA VAL A 150 -21.70 5.67 12.39
C VAL A 150 -20.94 6.99 12.45
N GLU A 151 -20.03 7.15 13.43
CA GLU A 151 -19.23 8.38 13.57
C GLU A 151 -18.24 8.58 12.40
N ILE A 152 -17.61 7.50 11.93
CA ILE A 152 -16.76 7.52 10.74
C ILE A 152 -17.54 8.01 9.52
N ARG A 153 -18.74 7.49 9.28
CA ARG A 153 -19.59 7.92 8.17
C ARG A 153 -19.99 9.39 8.28
N LYS A 154 -20.34 9.83 9.49
CA LYS A 154 -20.69 11.22 9.78
C LYS A 154 -19.53 12.14 9.43
N MET A 155 -18.33 11.84 9.92
CA MET A 155 -17.13 12.64 9.63
C MET A 155 -16.79 12.65 8.15
N LEU A 156 -16.73 11.49 7.49
CA LEU A 156 -16.47 11.39 6.06
C LEU A 156 -17.47 12.21 5.24
N GLY A 157 -18.75 12.12 5.56
CA GLY A 157 -19.82 12.83 4.85
C GLY A 157 -19.82 14.35 5.11
N GLN A 158 -19.68 14.76 6.34
CA GLN A 158 -19.79 16.17 6.73
C GLN A 158 -18.52 16.97 6.41
N ARG A 159 -17.34 16.44 6.80
CA ARG A 159 -16.06 17.16 6.66
C ARG A 159 -15.47 17.04 5.28
N PHE A 160 -15.46 15.83 4.68
CA PHE A 160 -14.74 15.54 3.44
C PHE A 160 -15.66 15.32 2.23
N ARG A 161 -16.98 15.19 2.43
CA ARG A 161 -17.95 14.80 1.38
C ARG A 161 -17.61 13.46 0.72
N LEU A 162 -16.99 12.56 1.48
CA LEU A 162 -16.64 11.20 1.10
C LEU A 162 -17.70 10.21 1.60
N LYS A 163 -17.76 9.03 0.97
CA LYS A 163 -18.72 7.97 1.34
C LYS A 163 -18.00 6.64 1.49
N LEU A 164 -18.35 5.84 2.51
CA LEU A 164 -17.93 4.45 2.60
C LEU A 164 -18.66 3.60 1.55
N LYS A 165 -17.98 2.56 1.05
CA LYS A 165 -18.65 1.50 0.27
C LYS A 165 -19.71 0.80 1.12
N HIS A 166 -20.79 0.34 0.47
CA HIS A 166 -21.89 -0.33 1.18
C HIS A 166 -21.52 -1.73 1.69
N ASN A 167 -20.53 -2.38 1.07
CA ASN A 167 -20.09 -3.75 1.36
C ASN A 167 -19.06 -3.85 2.49
N TYR A 168 -18.99 -2.87 3.40
CA TYR A 168 -18.13 -2.98 4.57
C TYR A 168 -18.52 -4.18 5.44
N GLN A 169 -17.55 -4.74 6.14
CA GLN A 169 -17.72 -5.97 6.91
C GLN A 169 -17.51 -5.71 8.41
N VAL A 170 -18.40 -6.23 9.25
CA VAL A 170 -18.21 -6.29 10.71
C VAL A 170 -18.31 -7.74 11.16
N CYS A 171 -17.18 -8.36 11.44
CA CYS A 171 -17.09 -9.79 11.69
C CYS A 171 -16.47 -10.10 13.05
N LYS A 172 -16.84 -11.26 13.65
CA LYS A 172 -15.99 -11.90 14.63
C LYS A 172 -14.72 -12.36 13.93
N PHE A 173 -13.58 -12.16 14.55
CA PHE A 173 -12.33 -12.69 14.05
C PHE A 173 -12.33 -14.22 14.15
N TYR A 174 -11.67 -14.87 13.19
CA TYR A 174 -11.64 -16.34 13.10
C TYR A 174 -11.05 -16.98 14.36
N TYR A 175 -11.74 -17.98 14.88
CA TYR A 175 -11.24 -18.91 15.88
C TYR A 175 -11.92 -20.27 15.76
N GLU A 176 -11.30 -21.30 16.29
CA GLU A 176 -11.83 -22.65 16.34
C GLU A 176 -12.28 -22.99 17.76
N LYS A 177 -13.44 -23.63 17.88
CA LYS A 177 -13.96 -24.19 19.14
C LYS A 177 -14.32 -25.64 18.90
N GLY A 178 -13.42 -26.55 19.28
CA GLY A 178 -13.50 -27.95 18.90
C GLY A 178 -13.46 -28.06 17.37
N LYS A 179 -14.41 -28.78 16.77
CA LYS A 179 -14.53 -28.94 15.30
C LYS A 179 -15.22 -27.74 14.60
N ARG A 180 -15.73 -26.75 15.34
CA ARG A 180 -16.48 -25.61 14.78
C ARG A 180 -15.54 -24.43 14.46
N LYS A 181 -15.62 -23.96 13.23
CA LYS A 181 -14.95 -22.73 12.76
C LYS A 181 -15.91 -21.55 12.94
N ILE A 182 -15.52 -20.54 13.70
CA ILE A 182 -16.35 -19.39 14.04
C ILE A 182 -15.64 -18.11 13.56
N GLY A 183 -16.43 -17.18 12.99
CA GLY A 183 -15.90 -15.91 12.50
C GLY A 183 -15.26 -15.98 11.12
N ARG A 184 -14.48 -14.97 10.79
CA ARG A 184 -13.78 -14.84 9.49
C ARG A 184 -12.33 -14.48 9.68
N ALA A 185 -11.45 -15.03 8.84
CA ALA A 185 -10.09 -14.53 8.68
C ALA A 185 -10.14 -13.13 8.06
N LEU A 186 -9.22 -12.28 8.43
CA LEU A 186 -9.11 -10.93 7.86
C LEU A 186 -8.34 -11.00 6.54
N ASP A 187 -8.99 -10.63 5.43
CA ASP A 187 -8.34 -10.42 4.13
C ASP A 187 -8.01 -8.92 3.98
N PHE A 188 -6.71 -8.55 4.09
CA PHE A 188 -6.27 -7.17 4.04
C PHE A 188 -4.86 -7.05 3.46
N MET A 189 -4.58 -6.00 2.66
CA MET A 189 -3.27 -5.73 2.04
C MET A 189 -2.65 -6.91 1.27
N GLY A 190 -3.47 -7.82 0.72
CA GLY A 190 -2.96 -9.00 0.00
C GLY A 190 -2.67 -10.21 0.89
N PHE A 191 -2.88 -10.10 2.18
CA PHE A 191 -2.73 -11.15 3.17
C PHE A 191 -4.07 -11.64 3.71
N ILE A 192 -4.09 -12.89 4.19
CA ILE A 192 -5.19 -13.48 4.95
C ILE A 192 -4.66 -13.81 6.34
N PHE A 193 -5.15 -13.06 7.33
CA PHE A 193 -4.71 -13.17 8.70
C PHE A 193 -5.59 -14.16 9.48
N TYR A 194 -4.95 -15.12 10.08
CA TYR A 194 -5.46 -15.94 11.18
C TYR A 194 -4.74 -15.52 12.47
N ARG A 195 -5.15 -16.06 13.61
CA ARG A 195 -4.56 -15.63 14.89
C ARG A 195 -3.08 -16.00 15.01
N THR A 196 -2.69 -17.16 14.53
CA THR A 196 -1.35 -17.73 14.66
C THR A 196 -0.60 -17.88 13.36
N LYS A 197 -1.23 -17.55 12.22
CA LYS A 197 -0.60 -17.66 10.90
C LYS A 197 -1.14 -16.61 9.94
N THR A 198 -0.32 -16.21 8.98
CA THR A 198 -0.68 -15.29 7.90
C THR A 198 -0.38 -15.95 6.55
N LEU A 199 -1.38 -16.02 5.70
CA LEU A 199 -1.27 -16.60 4.37
C LEU A 199 -1.32 -15.50 3.30
N ILE A 200 -0.80 -15.82 2.11
CA ILE A 200 -0.97 -14.97 0.92
C ILE A 200 -2.41 -15.13 0.39
N ARG A 201 -2.99 -14.06 -0.12
CA ARG A 201 -4.26 -14.09 -0.81
C ARG A 201 -4.20 -15.04 -2.02
N LYS A 202 -5.25 -15.87 -2.19
CA LYS A 202 -5.31 -16.93 -3.23
C LYS A 202 -5.01 -16.42 -4.65
N ASN A 203 -5.49 -15.24 -5.02
CA ASN A 203 -5.23 -14.67 -6.36
C ASN A 203 -3.74 -14.35 -6.58
N ILE A 204 -3.02 -13.86 -5.58
CA ILE A 204 -1.58 -13.60 -5.65
C ILE A 204 -0.82 -14.92 -5.84
N MET A 205 -1.19 -15.96 -5.06
CA MET A 205 -0.64 -17.30 -5.20
C MET A 205 -0.87 -17.87 -6.60
N LEU A 206 -2.09 -17.78 -7.11
CA LEU A 206 -2.43 -18.27 -8.45
C LEU A 206 -1.67 -17.53 -9.55
N SER A 207 -1.54 -16.21 -9.44
CA SER A 207 -0.78 -15.40 -10.41
C SER A 207 0.69 -15.77 -10.42
N ALA A 208 1.30 -15.94 -9.24
CA ALA A 208 2.69 -16.40 -9.12
C ALA A 208 2.88 -17.81 -9.73
N THR A 209 1.96 -18.75 -9.46
CA THR A 209 2.02 -20.10 -10.01
C THR A 209 1.89 -20.09 -11.54
N ARG A 210 0.95 -19.31 -12.09
CA ARG A 210 0.79 -19.17 -13.55
C ARG A 210 2.02 -18.57 -14.21
N LEU A 211 2.63 -17.57 -13.57
CA LEU A 211 3.86 -16.95 -14.06
C LEU A 211 5.02 -17.96 -14.05
N ALA A 212 5.16 -18.74 -12.97
CA ALA A 212 6.21 -19.76 -12.87
C ALA A 212 6.12 -20.79 -14.02
N LYS A 213 4.92 -21.34 -14.26
CA LYS A 213 4.67 -22.26 -15.37
C LYS A 213 4.91 -21.63 -16.75
N LYS A 214 4.55 -20.34 -16.94
CA LYS A 214 4.79 -19.62 -18.17
C LYS A 214 6.30 -19.45 -18.43
N MET A 215 7.05 -19.12 -17.39
CA MET A 215 8.51 -18.94 -17.48
C MET A 215 9.20 -20.29 -17.82
N GLU A 216 8.76 -21.39 -17.25
CA GLU A 216 9.29 -22.73 -17.56
C GLU A 216 9.08 -23.08 -19.02
N ARG A 217 7.85 -22.94 -19.54
CA ARG A 217 7.56 -23.17 -20.98
C ARG A 217 8.40 -22.31 -21.91
N SER A 218 8.69 -21.04 -21.52
CA SER A 218 9.55 -20.16 -22.32
C SER A 218 10.99 -20.65 -22.33
N LYS A 219 11.48 -21.23 -21.25
CA LYS A 219 12.80 -21.83 -21.14
C LYS A 219 12.89 -23.11 -22.03
N GLU A 220 11.89 -24.00 -21.93
CA GLU A 220 11.82 -25.22 -22.76
C GLU A 220 11.78 -24.90 -24.25
N ALA A 221 11.14 -23.79 -24.65
CA ALA A 221 11.12 -23.29 -26.03
C ALA A 221 12.38 -22.51 -26.44
N ASN A 222 13.49 -22.56 -25.68
CA ASN A 222 14.74 -21.82 -25.89
C ASN A 222 14.61 -20.31 -26.05
N ARG A 223 13.48 -19.70 -25.63
CA ARG A 223 13.22 -18.26 -25.74
C ARG A 223 13.82 -17.45 -24.59
N GLY A 224 14.40 -18.12 -23.59
CA GLY A 224 14.91 -17.48 -22.38
C GLY A 224 13.82 -16.84 -21.50
N TYR A 225 14.24 -16.08 -20.49
CA TYR A 225 13.33 -15.37 -19.60
C TYR A 225 13.22 -13.91 -19.99
N PHE A 226 12.00 -13.39 -20.14
CA PHE A 226 11.78 -11.97 -20.31
C PHE A 226 12.08 -11.22 -18.99
N HIS A 227 12.81 -10.11 -19.06
CA HIS A 227 13.21 -9.29 -17.91
C HIS A 227 12.04 -9.00 -16.97
N ARG A 228 10.91 -8.50 -17.51
CA ARG A 228 9.69 -8.22 -16.74
C ARG A 228 9.13 -9.42 -15.95
N HIS A 229 9.28 -10.65 -16.48
CA HIS A 229 8.83 -11.86 -15.80
C HIS A 229 9.74 -12.21 -14.62
N ILE A 230 11.05 -11.98 -14.75
CA ILE A 230 12.02 -12.18 -13.67
C ILE A 230 11.72 -11.22 -12.52
N GLU A 231 11.56 -9.94 -12.82
CA GLU A 231 11.23 -8.92 -11.80
C GLU A 231 9.92 -9.22 -11.08
N ALA A 232 8.86 -9.54 -11.83
CA ALA A 232 7.58 -9.92 -11.27
C ALA A 232 7.69 -11.17 -10.36
N MET A 233 8.44 -12.19 -10.78
CA MET A 233 8.64 -13.39 -9.96
C MET A 233 9.43 -13.08 -8.69
N LEU A 234 10.48 -12.27 -8.77
CA LEU A 234 11.24 -11.85 -7.59
C LEU A 234 10.38 -11.00 -6.63
N SER A 235 9.47 -10.19 -7.15
CA SER A 235 8.47 -9.47 -6.34
C SER A 235 7.54 -10.44 -5.61
N TYR A 236 7.03 -11.49 -6.28
CA TYR A 236 6.24 -12.52 -5.60
C TYR A 236 7.00 -13.24 -4.49
N MET A 237 8.32 -13.43 -4.65
CA MET A 237 9.13 -14.06 -3.59
C MET A 237 9.10 -13.31 -2.27
N GLY A 238 9.02 -11.96 -2.30
CA GLY A 238 8.84 -11.16 -1.10
C GLY A 238 7.58 -11.50 -0.30
N TRP A 239 6.50 -11.92 -0.98
CA TRP A 239 5.27 -12.38 -0.33
C TRP A 239 5.43 -13.76 0.33
N PHE A 240 6.13 -14.69 -0.33
CA PHE A 240 6.34 -16.04 0.21
C PHE A 240 7.25 -16.05 1.43
N THR A 241 8.30 -15.24 1.42
CA THR A 241 9.28 -15.21 2.52
C THR A 241 8.76 -14.59 3.81
N CYS A 242 7.69 -13.81 3.73
CA CYS A 242 7.11 -13.12 4.90
C CYS A 242 5.81 -13.74 5.41
N THR A 243 5.38 -14.89 4.90
CA THR A 243 4.11 -15.54 5.24
C THR A 243 4.26 -17.04 5.47
N ASP A 244 3.27 -17.65 6.12
CA ASP A 244 3.21 -19.09 6.38
C ASP A 244 2.70 -19.88 5.16
N THR A 245 3.15 -19.48 3.95
CA THR A 245 2.78 -20.14 2.67
C THR A 245 3.97 -20.81 2.00
N TYR A 246 5.01 -21.10 2.76
CA TYR A 246 6.24 -21.70 2.23
C TYR A 246 6.00 -23.07 1.57
N ASP A 247 5.15 -23.92 2.14
CA ASP A 247 4.80 -25.22 1.54
C ASP A 247 4.16 -25.07 0.15
N CYS A 248 3.34 -24.05 -0.02
CA CYS A 248 2.78 -23.73 -1.34
C CYS A 248 3.84 -23.25 -2.33
N TYR A 249 4.86 -22.53 -1.87
CA TYR A 249 6.00 -22.17 -2.71
C TYR A 249 6.77 -23.42 -3.12
N GLN A 250 7.10 -24.31 -2.17
CA GLN A 250 7.85 -25.54 -2.44
C GLN A 250 7.13 -26.43 -3.47
N SER A 251 5.81 -26.59 -3.35
CA SER A 251 5.02 -27.49 -4.20
C SER A 251 4.61 -26.87 -5.55
N ARG A 252 4.40 -25.56 -5.63
CA ARG A 252 3.75 -24.94 -6.79
C ARG A 252 4.63 -23.99 -7.61
N ILE A 253 5.79 -23.58 -7.10
CA ILE A 253 6.66 -22.61 -7.78
C ILE A 253 8.07 -23.16 -7.93
N LYS A 254 8.66 -23.67 -6.87
CA LYS A 254 10.03 -24.19 -6.87
C LYS A 254 10.30 -25.26 -7.94
N PRO A 255 9.37 -26.18 -8.27
CA PRO A 255 9.59 -27.15 -9.34
C PRO A 255 9.86 -26.51 -10.71
N TYR A 256 9.32 -25.34 -10.97
CA TYR A 256 9.45 -24.64 -12.26
C TYR A 256 10.59 -23.64 -12.30
N ILE A 257 10.97 -23.05 -11.15
CA ILE A 257 11.87 -21.88 -11.12
C ILE A 257 12.86 -21.94 -9.96
N HIS A 258 14.15 -21.74 -10.29
CA HIS A 258 15.22 -21.54 -9.32
C HIS A 258 15.47 -20.04 -9.08
N VAL A 259 15.02 -19.53 -7.93
CA VAL A 259 15.11 -18.10 -7.56
C VAL A 259 16.57 -17.58 -7.59
N GLY A 260 17.54 -18.40 -7.14
CA GLY A 260 18.96 -18.05 -7.19
C GLY A 260 19.45 -17.76 -8.62
N ARG A 261 18.97 -18.54 -9.61
CA ARG A 261 19.27 -18.29 -11.03
C ARG A 261 18.66 -16.96 -11.51
N LEU A 262 17.42 -16.67 -11.14
CA LEU A 262 16.76 -15.41 -11.51
C LEU A 262 17.48 -14.19 -10.93
N LYS A 263 17.94 -14.25 -9.67
CA LYS A 263 18.73 -13.18 -9.04
C LYS A 263 20.05 -12.93 -9.77
N LYS A 264 20.74 -14.00 -10.20
CA LYS A 264 21.98 -13.88 -11.00
C LYS A 264 21.73 -13.22 -12.36
N ILE A 265 20.63 -13.59 -13.05
CA ILE A 265 20.27 -13.02 -14.35
C ILE A 265 19.97 -11.52 -14.21
N ILE A 266 19.11 -11.12 -13.28
CA ILE A 266 18.74 -9.71 -13.10
C ILE A 266 19.94 -8.86 -12.69
N SER A 267 20.84 -9.39 -11.85
CA SER A 267 22.08 -8.71 -11.46
C SER A 267 22.99 -8.45 -12.67
N LYS A 268 23.14 -9.43 -13.58
CA LYS A 268 23.91 -9.24 -14.82
C LYS A 268 23.29 -8.19 -15.74
N ILE A 269 21.96 -8.19 -15.89
CA ILE A 269 21.25 -7.21 -16.71
C ILE A 269 21.44 -5.80 -16.15
N LYS A 270 21.24 -5.60 -14.83
CA LYS A 270 21.43 -4.29 -14.18
C LYS A 270 22.87 -3.78 -14.29
N ARG A 271 23.87 -4.66 -14.18
CA ARG A 271 25.29 -4.27 -14.39
C ARG A 271 25.51 -3.75 -15.81
N ARG A 272 24.99 -4.44 -16.84
CA ARG A 272 25.13 -3.99 -18.24
C ARG A 272 24.47 -2.63 -18.46
N GLN A 273 23.23 -2.44 -17.98
CA GLN A 273 22.52 -1.16 -18.09
C GLN A 273 23.27 -0.01 -17.41
N ASN A 274 23.88 -0.25 -16.25
CA ASN A 274 24.69 0.75 -15.56
C ASN A 274 25.96 1.11 -16.31
N HIS A 275 26.64 0.12 -16.97
CA HIS A 275 27.81 0.39 -17.81
C HIS A 275 27.42 1.21 -19.05
N GLU A 276 26.35 0.83 -19.76
CA GLU A 276 25.85 1.56 -20.93
C GLU A 276 25.42 3.00 -20.56
N GLY A 277 24.76 3.20 -19.41
CA GLY A 277 24.41 4.53 -18.91
C GLY A 277 25.61 5.39 -18.51
N MET A 278 26.69 4.77 -17.99
CA MET A 278 27.95 5.47 -17.68
C MET A 278 28.71 5.87 -18.96
N ASP A 279 28.69 5.02 -20.00
CA ASP A 279 29.35 5.33 -21.28
C ASP A 279 28.60 6.43 -22.05
N GLN A 280 27.26 6.43 -22.05
CA GLN A 280 26.48 7.54 -22.58
C GLN A 280 26.71 8.85 -21.83
N GLY A 281 26.82 8.80 -20.49
CA GLY A 281 27.13 9.95 -19.66
C GLY A 281 28.55 10.51 -19.91
N LYS A 282 29.52 9.64 -20.21
CA LYS A 282 30.89 10.05 -20.61
C LYS A 282 30.92 10.68 -22.01
N MET A 283 30.19 10.10 -22.98
CA MET A 283 30.06 10.67 -24.32
C MET A 283 29.42 12.07 -24.32
N LEU A 284 28.37 12.26 -23.53
CA LEU A 284 27.71 13.57 -23.40
C LEU A 284 28.62 14.64 -22.73
N ARG A 285 29.45 14.24 -21.75
CA ARG A 285 30.43 15.14 -21.12
C ARG A 285 31.61 15.45 -22.05
N GLY A 286 32.04 14.49 -22.85
CA GLY A 286 33.06 14.70 -23.87
C GLY A 286 32.59 15.66 -24.98
N ALA A 287 31.36 15.53 -25.44
CA ALA A 287 30.78 16.43 -26.43
C ALA A 287 30.56 17.85 -25.90
N ALA A 288 30.19 18.01 -24.64
CA ALA A 288 30.07 19.34 -24.00
C ALA A 288 31.42 20.02 -23.75
N GLY A 289 32.47 19.24 -23.48
CA GLY A 289 33.84 19.77 -23.33
C GLY A 289 34.47 20.22 -24.66
N ALA A 290 34.15 19.54 -25.78
CA ALA A 290 34.61 19.93 -27.10
C ALA A 290 33.94 21.19 -27.67
N ALA A 291 32.71 21.49 -27.23
CA ALA A 291 31.98 22.70 -27.64
C ALA A 291 32.37 23.98 -26.83
N ALA A 292 33.17 23.83 -25.76
CA ALA A 292 33.61 24.93 -24.93
C ALA A 292 35.04 25.44 -25.25
N CYS A 293 35.75 24.79 -26.22
CA CYS A 293 37.09 25.10 -26.65
C CYS A 293 37.17 25.47 -28.15
N GLY A 294 36.03 25.84 -28.78
CA GLY A 294 35.99 26.29 -30.17
C GLY A 294 35.58 27.77 -30.26
#